data_3e994fe6bbc7e2246155329bef9f64aa
#
_entry.id   3e994fe6bbc7e2246155329bef9f64aa
#
_cell.length_a   1.000
_cell.length_b   1.000
_cell.length_c   1.000
_cell.angle_alpha   90.00
_cell.angle_beta   90.00
_cell.angle_gamma   90.00
#
_symmetry.space_group_name_H-M   'P 1'
#
loop_
_entity.id
_entity.type
_entity.pdbx_description
1 polymer ?
#
loop_
_entity_poly.entity_id
_entity_poly.type
_entity_poly.pdbx_seq_one_letter_code
_entity_poly.pdbx_strand_id
1 'polypeptide(L)'
;MIIDIRVDPDLWRNSILPEGFIEHWLRPDGARVEAGDPIAAIRIEESLHELAAPAHGHLHILQKDNAVIEPGMVIGEILRSVPPPS
;
A
#
# COMPACT_ATOMS: atom_id res chain seq x y z
N MET A 1 -9.23 0.27 -14.97
CA MET A 1 -8.23 -0.72 -14.59
C MET A 1 -7.85 -0.55 -13.12
N ILE A 2 -7.77 -1.64 -12.38
CA ILE A 2 -7.47 -1.63 -10.96
C ILE A 2 -6.15 -2.37 -10.74
N ILE A 3 -5.23 -1.72 -10.02
CA ILE A 3 -3.95 -2.32 -9.64
C ILE A 3 -3.97 -2.53 -8.13
N ASP A 4 -3.80 -3.77 -7.69
CA ASP A 4 -3.75 -4.08 -6.26
C ASP A 4 -2.47 -3.53 -5.61
N ILE A 5 -2.62 -3.02 -4.40
CA ILE A 5 -1.47 -2.64 -3.56
C ILE A 5 -1.27 -3.78 -2.58
N ARG A 6 -0.20 -4.55 -2.78
CA ARG A 6 0.15 -5.67 -1.91
C ARG A 6 1.35 -5.32 -1.05
N VAL A 7 1.34 -5.85 0.16
CA VAL A 7 2.50 -5.70 1.04
C VAL A 7 3.55 -6.71 0.59
N ASP A 8 4.73 -6.21 0.21
CA ASP A 8 5.81 -7.06 -0.29
C ASP A 8 6.27 -8.04 0.80
N PRO A 9 6.20 -9.35 0.54
CA PRO A 9 6.68 -10.35 1.51
C PRO A 9 8.14 -10.18 1.91
N ASP A 10 8.96 -9.58 1.07
CA ASP A 10 10.37 -9.34 1.39
C ASP A 10 10.57 -8.40 2.58
N LEU A 11 9.57 -7.62 2.94
CA LEU A 11 9.62 -6.75 4.12
C LEU A 11 9.77 -7.58 5.41
N TRP A 12 9.33 -8.84 5.38
CA TRP A 12 9.42 -9.74 6.53
C TRP A 12 10.68 -10.61 6.56
N ARG A 13 11.62 -10.38 5.64
CA ARG A 13 12.79 -11.24 5.48
C ARG A 13 13.53 -11.52 6.79
N ASN A 14 13.70 -10.52 7.63
CA ASN A 14 14.45 -10.64 8.88
C ASN A 14 13.52 -10.63 10.10
N SER A 15 12.24 -10.83 9.89
CA SER A 15 11.27 -10.77 10.96
C SER A 15 10.95 -12.15 11.49
N ILE A 16 10.75 -12.25 12.80
CA ILE A 16 10.35 -13.49 13.45
C ILE A 16 8.83 -13.67 13.37
N LEU A 17 8.09 -12.57 13.50
CA LEU A 17 6.63 -12.60 13.47
C LEU A 17 6.12 -12.50 12.03
N PRO A 18 5.03 -13.23 11.69
CA PRO A 18 4.49 -13.22 10.34
C PRO A 18 3.51 -12.07 10.08
N GLU A 19 3.46 -11.09 10.95
CA GLU A 19 2.49 -10.00 10.81
C GLU A 19 3.13 -8.65 11.07
N GLY A 20 2.43 -7.60 10.65
CA GLY A 20 2.77 -6.23 10.92
C GLY A 20 1.49 -5.42 10.98
N PHE A 21 1.58 -4.11 10.92
CA PHE A 21 0.38 -3.28 10.85
C PHE A 21 0.67 -2.02 10.04
N ILE A 22 -0.42 -1.42 9.54
CA ILE A 22 -0.34 -0.14 8.85
C ILE A 22 -0.23 0.92 9.94
N GLU A 23 0.93 1.56 10.04
CA GLU A 23 1.10 2.61 11.02
C GLU A 23 0.33 3.84 10.62
N HIS A 24 0.41 4.21 9.33
CA HIS A 24 -0.26 5.40 8.84
C HIS A 24 -0.28 5.42 7.32
N TRP A 25 -1.43 5.75 6.73
CA TRP A 25 -1.50 6.08 5.33
C TRP A 25 -0.99 7.49 5.13
N LEU A 26 -0.10 7.68 4.15
CA LEU A 26 0.55 8.96 3.88
C LEU A 26 -0.24 9.82 2.91
N ARG A 27 -1.22 9.22 2.24
CA ARG A 27 -2.13 9.92 1.34
C ARG A 27 -3.56 9.55 1.70
N PRO A 28 -4.51 10.47 1.57
CA PRO A 28 -5.91 10.14 1.87
C PRO A 28 -6.55 9.28 0.78
N ASP A 29 -7.62 8.59 1.15
CA ASP A 29 -8.44 7.85 0.21
C ASP A 29 -8.93 8.80 -0.89
N GLY A 30 -8.83 8.36 -2.15
CA GLY A 30 -9.21 9.16 -3.30
C GLY A 30 -8.12 10.07 -3.83
N ALA A 31 -6.99 10.19 -3.15
CA ALA A 31 -5.90 11.06 -3.59
C ALA A 31 -5.27 10.55 -4.89
N ARG A 32 -4.89 11.47 -5.75
CA ARG A 32 -4.12 11.14 -6.93
C ARG A 32 -2.67 10.87 -6.53
N VAL A 33 -2.09 9.78 -7.01
CA VAL A 33 -0.71 9.40 -6.75
C VAL A 33 -0.01 9.03 -8.05
N GLU A 34 1.32 9.14 -8.03
CA GLU A 34 2.16 8.71 -9.13
C GLU A 34 2.92 7.46 -8.72
N ALA A 35 3.33 6.65 -9.70
CA ALA A 35 4.14 5.46 -9.42
C ALA A 35 5.41 5.87 -8.65
N GLY A 36 5.69 5.16 -7.57
CA GLY A 36 6.85 5.45 -6.73
C GLY A 36 6.58 6.39 -5.56
N ASP A 37 5.43 7.08 -5.53
CA ASP A 37 5.10 7.95 -4.41
C ASP A 37 4.94 7.13 -3.13
N PRO A 38 5.48 7.60 -1.98
CA PRO A 38 5.21 6.92 -0.72
C PRO A 38 3.74 7.10 -0.33
N ILE A 39 3.04 6.00 -0.11
CA ILE A 39 1.61 6.01 0.16
C ILE A 39 1.23 5.49 1.53
N ALA A 40 2.07 4.67 2.15
CA ALA A 40 1.78 4.11 3.46
C ALA A 40 3.05 3.84 4.24
N ALA A 41 2.97 3.95 5.54
CA ALA A 41 4.02 3.54 6.47
C ALA A 41 3.57 2.24 7.13
N ILE A 42 4.40 1.21 7.02
CA ILE A 42 4.13 -0.13 7.51
C ILE A 42 5.13 -0.43 8.62
N ARG A 43 4.62 -0.89 9.75
CA ARG A 43 5.48 -1.30 10.86
C ARG A 43 5.50 -2.81 11.00
N ILE A 44 6.72 -3.37 10.98
CA ILE A 44 6.94 -4.79 11.18
C ILE A 44 7.94 -4.90 12.32
N GLU A 45 7.48 -5.41 13.46
CA GLU A 45 8.26 -5.40 14.71
C GLU A 45 8.67 -3.96 15.03
N GLU A 46 9.95 -3.67 15.11
CA GLU A 46 10.46 -2.33 15.40
C GLU A 46 10.86 -1.54 14.16
N SER A 47 10.71 -2.15 12.98
CA SER A 47 11.13 -1.52 11.73
C SER A 47 9.97 -0.83 11.02
N LEU A 48 10.22 0.37 10.54
CA LEU A 48 9.25 1.13 9.78
C LEU A 48 9.65 1.09 8.30
N HIS A 49 8.70 0.74 7.44
CA HIS A 49 8.90 0.67 6.01
C HIS A 49 7.92 1.57 5.30
N GLU A 50 8.36 2.25 4.26
CA GLU A 50 7.45 3.00 3.39
C GLU A 50 7.08 2.14 2.20
N LEU A 51 5.79 2.15 1.86
CA LEU A 51 5.27 1.45 0.71
C LEU A 51 5.02 2.45 -0.40
N ALA A 52 5.55 2.16 -1.59
CA ALA A 52 5.39 3.04 -2.75
C ALA A 52 4.20 2.61 -3.60
N ALA A 53 3.59 3.59 -4.27
CA ALA A 53 2.51 3.32 -5.20
C ALA A 53 3.04 2.49 -6.38
N PRO A 54 2.35 1.40 -6.75
CA PRO A 54 2.79 0.56 -7.88
C PRO A 54 2.48 1.16 -9.24
N ALA A 55 1.62 2.17 -9.30
CA ALA A 55 1.20 2.79 -10.54
C ALA A 55 0.61 4.17 -10.25
N HIS A 56 0.42 4.98 -11.29
CA HIS A 56 -0.30 6.24 -11.13
C HIS A 56 -1.81 5.99 -11.15
N GLY A 57 -2.55 6.86 -10.51
CA GLY A 57 -4.01 6.80 -10.46
C GLY A 57 -4.55 7.37 -9.16
N HIS A 58 -5.74 6.92 -8.78
CA HIS A 58 -6.37 7.36 -7.54
C HIS A 58 -6.30 6.24 -6.51
N LEU A 59 -5.89 6.59 -5.30
CA LEU A 59 -5.73 5.65 -4.20
C LEU A 59 -7.10 5.28 -3.62
N HIS A 60 -7.32 3.98 -3.45
CA HIS A 60 -8.48 3.47 -2.72
C HIS A 60 -7.97 2.62 -1.56
N ILE A 61 -8.23 3.07 -0.34
CA ILE A 61 -7.75 2.40 0.86
C ILE A 61 -8.75 1.32 1.27
N LEU A 62 -8.27 0.08 1.39
CA LEU A 62 -9.09 -1.05 1.82
C LEU A 62 -8.87 -1.40 3.28
N GLN A 63 -7.64 -1.25 3.79
CA GLN A 63 -7.30 -1.50 5.19
C GLN A 63 -6.90 -0.18 5.83
N LYS A 64 -7.51 0.16 6.94
CA LYS A 64 -7.30 1.45 7.60
C LYS A 64 -5.99 1.47 8.40
N ASP A 65 -5.63 2.65 8.90
CA ASP A 65 -4.54 2.81 9.85
C ASP A 65 -4.75 1.85 11.02
N ASN A 66 -3.66 1.28 11.50
CA ASN A 66 -3.62 0.31 12.60
C ASN A 66 -4.15 -1.09 12.24
N ALA A 67 -4.55 -1.33 11.01
CA ALA A 67 -4.97 -2.67 10.59
C ALA A 67 -3.77 -3.62 10.61
N VAL A 68 -4.00 -4.84 11.11
CA VAL A 68 -2.98 -5.89 11.09
C VAL A 68 -2.87 -6.42 9.66
N ILE A 69 -1.65 -6.59 9.20
CA ILE A 69 -1.36 -7.04 7.84
C ILE A 69 -0.44 -8.25 7.86
N GLU A 70 -0.49 -9.02 6.77
CA GLU A 70 0.35 -10.20 6.56
C GLU A 70 1.09 -10.08 5.23
N PRO A 71 2.19 -10.82 5.05
CA PRO A 71 2.93 -10.78 3.78
C PRO A 71 2.03 -11.11 2.59
N GLY A 72 2.11 -10.28 1.56
CA GLY A 72 1.32 -10.46 0.34
C GLY A 72 -0.12 -9.99 0.40
N MET A 73 -0.56 -9.47 1.53
CA MET A 73 -1.93 -9.00 1.70
C MET A 73 -2.22 -7.77 0.85
N VAL A 74 -3.41 -7.71 0.26
CA VAL A 74 -3.88 -6.51 -0.46
C VAL A 74 -4.42 -5.53 0.57
N ILE A 75 -3.85 -4.33 0.61
CA ILE A 75 -4.24 -3.31 1.59
C ILE A 75 -4.94 -2.12 0.96
N GLY A 76 -4.91 -2.03 -0.35
CA GLY A 76 -5.56 -0.97 -1.10
C GLY A 76 -5.46 -1.26 -2.58
N GLU A 77 -5.85 -0.28 -3.37
CA GLU A 77 -5.77 -0.42 -4.83
C GLU A 77 -5.59 0.94 -5.47
N ILE A 78 -5.05 0.94 -6.68
CA ILE A 78 -4.95 2.14 -7.50
C ILE A 78 -5.98 2.03 -8.60
N LEU A 79 -6.87 3.02 -8.67
CA LEU A 79 -7.87 3.11 -9.72
C LEU A 79 -7.29 3.94 -10.85
N ARG A 80 -7.02 3.31 -11.97
CA ARG A 80 -6.48 3.97 -13.14
C ARG A 80 -7.59 4.29 -14.11
N SER A 81 -7.60 5.55 -14.56
CA SER A 81 -8.54 5.97 -15.59
C SER A 81 -8.14 5.34 -16.91
N VAL A 82 -9.14 4.81 -17.64
CA VAL A 82 -8.94 4.40 -19.02
C VAL A 82 -9.10 5.67 -19.87
N PRO A 83 -8.10 6.03 -20.70
CA PRO A 83 -8.24 7.20 -21.55
C PRO A 83 -9.47 7.02 -22.47
N PRO A 84 -10.25 8.07 -22.70
CA PRO A 84 -11.39 7.96 -23.61
C PRO A 84 -10.89 7.62 -25.01
N PRO A 85 -11.64 6.85 -25.77
CA PRO A 85 -11.29 6.58 -27.15
C PRO A 85 -11.29 7.87 -27.95
N SER A 86 -10.26 8.05 -28.74
CA SER A 86 -10.16 9.25 -29.58
C SER A 86 -10.87 9.03 -30.90
#